data_74c091afa8cda1968f6e41147e8b3f16
#
_entry.id   74c091afa8cda1968f6e41147e8b3f16
#
_cell.length_a   1.000
_cell.length_b   1.000
_cell.length_c   1.000
_cell.angle_alpha   90.00
_cell.angle_beta   90.00
_cell.angle_gamma   90.00
#
_symmetry.space_group_name_H-M   'P 1'
#
loop_
_entity.id
_entity.type
_entity.pdbx_description
1 polymer ?
#
loop_
_entity_poly.entity_id
_entity_poly.type
_entity_poly.pdbx_seq_one_letter_code
_entity_poly.pdbx_strand_id
1 'polypeptide(L)'
;MLVPVIAPGVNEEEAGGILRLAMTRMPYVRGVHFQPLSYFGRCALKRAERPVTIPRMLRLIEKQTEGMMKYTDFCGGGAESPYCSFHASYMRRGDGSLRLLGRRGGSCCTTSDDSRSSVAGRRGIRKPRRKKAGRRPPRLMNF
;
A
#
# COMPACT_ATOMS: atom_id res chain seq x y z
N MET A 1 -8.28 3.24 9.04
CA MET A 1 -7.15 2.36 8.64
C MET A 1 -7.13 1.17 9.56
N LEU A 2 -6.87 -0.03 9.06
CA LEU A 2 -6.61 -1.23 9.86
C LEU A 2 -5.09 -1.41 10.00
N VAL A 3 -4.63 -1.85 11.18
CA VAL A 3 -3.19 -2.05 11.46
C VAL A 3 -3.01 -3.43 12.10
N PRO A 4 -3.17 -4.52 11.35
CA PRO A 4 -2.99 -5.86 11.89
C PRO A 4 -1.51 -6.22 12.05
N VAL A 5 -1.16 -6.81 13.19
CA VAL A 5 0.12 -7.48 13.38
C VAL A 5 0.00 -8.90 12.83
N ILE A 6 0.93 -9.29 11.95
CA ILE A 6 0.95 -10.62 11.35
C ILE A 6 2.02 -11.48 12.03
N ALA A 7 1.57 -12.53 12.69
CA ALA A 7 2.40 -13.48 13.40
C ALA A 7 2.44 -14.83 12.67
N PRO A 8 3.64 -15.42 12.46
CA PRO A 8 3.78 -16.70 11.80
C PRO A 8 3.01 -17.81 12.52
N GLY A 9 2.25 -18.61 11.77
CA GLY A 9 1.46 -19.72 12.30
C GLY A 9 0.25 -19.33 13.15
N VAL A 10 -0.07 -18.03 13.27
CA VAL A 10 -1.24 -17.52 14.01
C VAL A 10 -2.29 -16.98 13.07
N ASN A 11 -1.93 -15.96 12.28
CA ASN A 11 -2.88 -15.24 11.44
C ASN A 11 -2.32 -14.85 10.05
N GLU A 12 -1.23 -15.46 9.64
CA GLU A 12 -0.64 -15.16 8.33
C GLU A 12 -1.58 -15.55 7.17
N GLU A 13 -2.46 -16.53 7.39
CA GLU A 13 -3.46 -16.95 6.39
C GLU A 13 -4.68 -16.01 6.33
N GLU A 14 -4.79 -15.03 7.23
CA GLU A 14 -5.92 -14.09 7.28
C GLU A 14 -5.69 -12.81 6.48
N ALA A 15 -4.51 -12.61 5.91
CA ALA A 15 -4.16 -11.37 5.22
C ALA A 15 -5.14 -11.03 4.10
N GLY A 16 -5.54 -12.00 3.28
CA GLY A 16 -6.54 -11.83 2.23
C GLY A 16 -7.93 -11.53 2.77
N GLY A 17 -8.32 -12.16 3.88
CA GLY A 17 -9.58 -11.91 4.57
C GLY A 17 -9.67 -10.47 5.09
N ILE A 18 -8.58 -9.98 5.69
CA ILE A 18 -8.47 -8.60 6.19
C ILE A 18 -8.60 -7.59 5.03
N LEU A 19 -7.95 -7.87 3.89
CA LEU A 19 -8.07 -7.02 2.70
C LEU A 19 -9.49 -7.00 2.15
N ARG A 20 -10.14 -8.16 2.04
CA ARG A 20 -11.55 -8.25 1.62
C ARG A 20 -12.48 -7.50 2.58
N LEU A 21 -12.28 -7.65 3.89
CA LEU A 21 -13.03 -6.88 4.89
C LEU A 21 -12.82 -5.38 4.69
N ALA A 22 -11.59 -4.93 4.50
CA ALA A 22 -11.30 -3.53 4.26
C ALA A 22 -12.02 -2.99 3.00
N MET A 23 -12.02 -3.76 1.92
CA MET A 23 -12.73 -3.41 0.69
C MET A 23 -14.25 -3.32 0.88
N THR A 24 -14.87 -4.22 1.65
CA THR A 24 -16.31 -4.18 1.92
C THR A 24 -16.70 -3.00 2.79
N ARG A 25 -15.79 -2.52 3.64
CA ARG A 25 -16.01 -1.40 4.56
C ARG A 25 -15.62 -0.03 3.99
N MET A 26 -15.33 0.06 2.70
CA MET A 26 -15.15 1.36 2.05
C MET A 26 -16.45 2.16 2.03
N PRO A 27 -16.41 3.49 2.25
CA PRO A 27 -15.24 4.38 2.37
C PRO A 27 -14.70 4.55 3.81
N TYR A 28 -15.25 3.84 4.80
CA TYR A 28 -14.86 4.00 6.21
C TYR A 28 -13.44 3.48 6.47
N VAL A 29 -13.11 2.31 5.92
CA VAL A 29 -11.75 1.78 5.91
C VAL A 29 -11.06 2.22 4.63
N ARG A 30 -9.98 3.01 4.77
CA ARG A 30 -9.25 3.63 3.64
C ARG A 30 -7.88 3.02 3.41
N GLY A 31 -7.46 2.09 4.24
CA GLY A 31 -6.18 1.43 4.10
C GLY A 31 -5.98 0.32 5.11
N VAL A 32 -5.05 -0.57 4.79
CA VAL A 32 -4.54 -1.61 5.67
C VAL A 32 -3.03 -1.50 5.74
N HIS A 33 -2.49 -1.47 6.95
CA HIS A 33 -1.06 -1.45 7.20
C HIS A 33 -0.67 -2.74 7.91
N PHE A 34 -0.12 -3.70 7.20
CA PHE A 34 0.35 -4.95 7.77
C PHE A 34 1.68 -4.75 8.49
N GLN A 35 1.74 -5.18 9.74
CA GLN A 35 2.96 -5.16 10.54
C GLN A 35 3.43 -6.61 10.81
N PRO A 36 4.47 -7.10 10.12
CA PRO A 36 5.06 -8.38 10.48
C PRO A 36 5.60 -8.35 11.90
N LEU A 37 5.31 -9.42 12.67
CA LEU A 37 5.79 -9.54 14.05
C LEU A 37 7.31 -9.49 14.09
N SER A 38 7.85 -8.58 14.88
CA SER A 38 9.29 -8.42 15.09
C SER A 38 9.71 -8.99 16.44
N TYR A 39 10.77 -9.79 16.45
CA TYR A 39 11.29 -10.48 17.63
C TYR A 39 12.48 -9.73 18.22
N PHE A 40 12.21 -8.63 18.93
CA PHE A 40 13.24 -7.86 19.61
C PHE A 40 12.76 -7.39 21.01
N GLY A 41 13.70 -7.00 21.85
CA GLY A 41 13.41 -6.57 23.22
C GLY A 41 12.83 -7.71 24.07
N ARG A 42 11.81 -7.40 24.87
CA ARG A 42 11.16 -8.34 25.79
C ARG A 42 10.03 -9.15 25.11
N CYS A 43 10.30 -9.69 23.93
CA CYS A 43 9.32 -10.52 23.25
C CYS A 43 9.19 -11.87 23.97
N ALA A 44 8.01 -12.17 24.53
CA ALA A 44 7.73 -13.43 25.20
C ALA A 44 7.56 -14.62 24.22
N LEU A 45 7.34 -14.32 22.93
CA LEU A 45 7.18 -15.35 21.90
C LEU A 45 8.54 -15.86 21.45
N LYS A 46 8.67 -17.18 21.34
CA LYS A 46 9.85 -17.79 20.70
C LYS A 46 9.90 -17.36 19.23
N ARG A 47 11.10 -17.04 18.76
CA ARG A 47 11.32 -16.71 17.35
C ARG A 47 10.86 -17.88 16.48
N ALA A 48 9.97 -17.62 15.55
CA ALA A 48 9.53 -18.62 14.59
C ALA A 48 10.70 -19.01 13.66
N GLU A 49 10.77 -20.27 13.27
CA GLU A 49 11.76 -20.76 12.29
C GLU A 49 11.63 -20.03 10.96
N ARG A 50 10.41 -19.67 10.58
CA ARG A 50 10.09 -18.94 9.35
C ARG A 50 9.38 -17.63 9.67
N PRO A 51 10.10 -16.55 9.95
CA PRO A 51 9.48 -15.25 10.22
C PRO A 51 8.75 -14.74 8.98
N VAL A 52 7.71 -13.93 9.21
CA VAL A 52 7.02 -13.23 8.14
C VAL A 52 7.88 -12.03 7.72
N THR A 53 8.54 -12.16 6.58
CA THR A 53 9.29 -11.08 5.95
C THR A 53 8.40 -10.32 4.96
N ILE A 54 8.79 -9.10 4.58
CA ILE A 54 8.04 -8.30 3.59
C ILE A 54 7.84 -9.08 2.28
N PRO A 55 8.85 -9.68 1.64
CA PRO A 55 8.63 -10.46 0.43
C PRO A 55 7.67 -11.64 0.61
N ARG A 56 7.74 -12.31 1.77
CA ARG A 56 6.78 -13.38 2.11
C ARG A 56 5.37 -12.82 2.24
N MET A 57 5.20 -11.69 2.93
CA MET A 57 3.91 -11.05 3.10
C MET A 57 3.28 -10.66 1.77
N LEU A 58 4.05 -10.08 0.85
CA LEU A 58 3.55 -9.70 -0.47
C LEU A 58 3.08 -10.91 -1.29
N ARG A 59 3.81 -12.04 -1.22
CA ARG A 59 3.39 -13.30 -1.87
C ARG A 59 2.14 -13.91 -1.22
N LEU A 60 2.01 -13.81 0.10
CA LEU A 60 0.79 -14.23 0.80
C LEU A 60 -0.42 -13.40 0.36
N ILE A 61 -0.26 -12.09 0.25
CA ILE A 61 -1.32 -11.19 -0.25
C ILE A 61 -1.73 -11.61 -1.67
N GLU A 62 -0.78 -11.79 -2.58
CA GLU A 62 -1.08 -12.19 -3.96
C GLU A 62 -1.83 -13.53 -4.00
N LYS A 63 -1.32 -14.54 -3.27
CA LYS A 63 -1.95 -15.87 -3.20
C LYS A 63 -3.37 -15.80 -2.63
N GLN A 64 -3.56 -15.11 -1.51
CA GLN A 64 -4.84 -15.07 -0.78
C GLN A 64 -5.87 -14.13 -1.41
N THR A 65 -5.43 -13.20 -2.27
CA THR A 65 -6.33 -12.35 -3.07
C THR A 65 -6.54 -12.89 -4.48
N GLU A 66 -6.07 -14.11 -4.78
CA GLU A 66 -6.23 -14.75 -6.09
C GLU A 66 -5.66 -13.89 -7.24
N GLY A 67 -4.54 -13.20 -6.97
CA GLY A 67 -3.89 -12.31 -7.93
C GLY A 67 -4.58 -10.97 -8.16
N MET A 68 -5.62 -10.63 -7.36
CA MET A 68 -6.27 -9.31 -7.41
C MET A 68 -5.27 -8.19 -7.06
N MET A 69 -4.35 -8.47 -6.13
CA MET A 69 -3.21 -7.63 -5.77
C MET A 69 -1.93 -8.42 -6.02
N LYS A 70 -1.13 -7.99 -6.99
CA LYS A 70 0.12 -8.67 -7.35
C LYS A 70 1.27 -8.13 -6.52
N TYR A 71 2.23 -9.01 -6.18
CA TYR A 71 3.44 -8.57 -5.46
C TYR A 71 4.21 -7.47 -6.21
N THR A 72 4.12 -7.47 -7.56
CA THR A 72 4.75 -6.48 -8.44
C THR A 72 4.08 -5.11 -8.41
N ASP A 73 2.91 -4.98 -7.81
CA ASP A 73 2.17 -3.72 -7.70
C ASP A 73 2.70 -2.87 -6.54
N PHE A 74 3.42 -3.48 -5.62
CA PHE A 74 3.96 -2.83 -4.45
C PHE A 74 5.31 -2.18 -4.75
N CYS A 75 5.48 -0.97 -4.25
CA CYS A 75 6.71 -0.19 -4.35
C CYS A 75 7.29 0.06 -2.97
N GLY A 76 8.62 0.19 -2.88
CA GLY A 76 9.28 0.62 -1.66
C GLY A 76 8.93 2.06 -1.29
N GLY A 77 9.02 2.40 -0.01
CA GLY A 77 8.80 3.77 0.46
C GLY A 77 9.85 4.74 -0.08
N GLY A 78 9.43 5.96 -0.46
CA GLY A 78 10.32 6.96 -1.06
C GLY A 78 11.25 7.66 -0.07
N ALA A 79 10.86 7.77 1.20
CA ALA A 79 11.61 8.44 2.26
C ALA A 79 12.22 7.49 3.30
N GLU A 80 11.86 6.23 3.25
CA GLU A 80 12.33 5.17 4.15
C GLU A 80 13.26 4.22 3.41
N SER A 81 13.98 3.39 4.16
CA SER A 81 14.77 2.32 3.55
C SER A 81 13.88 1.45 2.66
N PRO A 82 14.28 1.16 1.42
CA PRO A 82 13.49 0.34 0.49
C PRO A 82 13.24 -1.08 0.99
N TYR A 83 13.92 -1.49 2.08
CA TYR A 83 13.72 -2.78 2.74
C TYR A 83 12.78 -2.73 3.94
N CYS A 84 12.34 -1.54 4.36
CA CYS A 84 11.56 -1.37 5.59
C CYS A 84 10.06 -1.25 5.35
N SER A 85 9.64 -0.74 4.19
CA SER A 85 8.23 -0.55 3.89
C SER A 85 7.91 -0.75 2.41
N PHE A 86 6.68 -1.20 2.14
CA PHE A 86 6.13 -1.34 0.80
C PHE A 86 4.70 -0.84 0.81
N HIS A 87 4.30 -0.19 -0.25
CA HIS A 87 2.95 0.32 -0.40
C HIS A 87 2.42 0.10 -1.81
N ALA A 88 1.11 -0.01 -1.93
CA ALA A 88 0.38 0.04 -3.18
C ALA A 88 -0.93 0.80 -2.96
N SER A 89 -1.33 1.59 -3.93
CA SER A 89 -2.58 2.34 -3.87
C SER A 89 -3.52 1.87 -4.95
N TYR A 90 -4.74 1.54 -4.57
CA TYR A 90 -5.77 1.06 -5.49
C TYR A 90 -7.01 1.95 -5.44
N MET A 91 -7.67 2.06 -6.57
CA MET A 91 -8.97 2.66 -6.71
C MET A 91 -10.01 1.58 -6.97
N ARG A 92 -11.05 1.51 -6.12
CA ARG A 92 -12.17 0.63 -6.36
C ARG A 92 -13.12 1.25 -7.40
N ARG A 93 -13.40 0.51 -8.45
CA ARG A 93 -14.39 0.87 -9.47
C ARG A 93 -15.81 0.54 -9.02
N GLY A 94 -16.78 1.04 -9.75
CA GLY A 94 -18.21 0.78 -9.49
C GLY A 94 -18.61 -0.68 -9.63
N ASP A 95 -17.91 -1.43 -10.48
CA ASP A 95 -18.06 -2.87 -10.68
C ASP A 95 -17.43 -3.74 -9.58
N GLY A 96 -16.77 -3.11 -8.60
CA GLY A 96 -16.05 -3.79 -7.51
C GLY A 96 -14.60 -4.12 -7.82
N SER A 97 -14.14 -3.99 -9.05
CA SER A 97 -12.76 -4.25 -9.45
C SER A 97 -11.79 -3.22 -8.86
N LEU A 98 -10.53 -3.63 -8.70
CA LEU A 98 -9.46 -2.76 -8.25
C LEU A 98 -8.61 -2.31 -9.43
N ARG A 99 -8.27 -1.02 -9.46
CA ARG A 99 -7.31 -0.44 -10.40
C ARG A 99 -6.13 0.10 -9.63
N LEU A 100 -4.93 -0.40 -9.92
CA LEU A 100 -3.69 0.13 -9.36
C LEU A 100 -3.52 1.61 -9.75
N LEU A 101 -3.18 2.44 -8.77
CA LEU A 101 -2.83 3.84 -8.95
C LEU A 101 -1.32 4.00 -8.88
N GLY A 102 -0.73 4.76 -9.78
CA GLY A 102 0.68 5.19 -9.64
C GLY A 102 1.71 4.48 -10.50
N ARG A 103 1.34 3.50 -11.33
CA ARG A 103 2.27 2.94 -12.32
C ARG A 103 2.28 3.75 -13.62
N ARG A 104 2.53 5.05 -13.54
CA ARG A 104 2.96 5.81 -14.71
C ARG A 104 4.48 5.80 -14.72
N GLY A 105 5.09 4.85 -15.45
CA GLY A 105 6.39 4.92 -16.11
C GLY A 105 7.62 5.46 -15.39
N GLY A 106 7.55 5.74 -14.10
CA GLY A 106 8.65 6.20 -13.27
C GLY A 106 8.94 5.14 -12.23
N SER A 107 10.12 4.57 -12.24
CA SER A 107 10.66 3.79 -11.14
C SER A 107 10.52 4.63 -9.87
N CYS A 108 9.76 4.16 -8.87
CA CYS A 108 9.79 4.78 -7.54
C CYS A 108 11.15 4.60 -6.84
N CYS A 109 12.10 3.97 -7.53
CA CYS A 109 13.49 3.75 -7.11
C CYS A 109 14.50 4.40 -8.05
N THR A 110 14.11 5.30 -8.95
CA THR A 110 15.09 6.15 -9.62
C THR A 110 15.55 7.18 -8.61
N THR A 111 16.71 6.95 -8.04
CA THR A 111 17.64 8.03 -7.73
C THR A 111 17.90 8.75 -9.04
N SER A 112 16.99 9.64 -9.45
CA SER A 112 17.27 10.56 -10.53
C SER A 112 18.30 11.53 -9.98
N ASP A 113 19.50 11.47 -10.50
CA ASP A 113 20.46 12.55 -10.55
C ASP A 113 19.89 13.76 -11.31
N ASP A 114 18.69 14.18 -10.97
CA ASP A 114 18.10 15.43 -11.45
C ASP A 114 18.06 16.46 -10.32
N SER A 115 19.23 16.69 -9.71
CA SER A 115 19.49 17.90 -8.92
C SER A 115 19.82 19.10 -9.81
N ARG A 116 19.38 19.12 -11.06
CA ARG A 116 19.46 20.28 -11.94
C ARG A 116 18.07 20.69 -12.40
N SER A 117 17.71 21.91 -11.96
CA SER A 117 16.59 22.71 -12.45
C SER A 117 15.26 22.66 -11.71
N SER A 118 15.21 23.15 -10.50
CA SER A 118 13.94 23.70 -9.99
C SER A 118 14.07 24.96 -9.15
N VAL A 119 15.05 25.79 -9.51
CA VAL A 119 15.11 27.17 -9.04
C VAL A 119 14.86 28.10 -10.23
N ALA A 120 13.71 27.95 -10.87
CA ALA A 120 13.18 28.99 -11.77
C ALA A 120 11.71 28.72 -12.04
N GLY A 121 10.81 29.46 -11.40
CA GLY A 121 9.43 29.47 -11.82
C GLY A 121 8.39 29.63 -10.72
N ARG A 122 8.56 30.57 -9.81
CA ARG A 122 7.39 31.18 -9.15
C ARG A 122 6.56 31.88 -10.21
N ARG A 123 5.65 31.16 -10.85
CA ARG A 123 4.56 31.79 -11.63
C ARG A 123 3.24 31.21 -11.15
N GLY A 124 2.47 32.07 -10.48
CA GLY A 124 1.03 32.11 -10.46
C GLY A 124 0.29 30.85 -10.04
N ILE A 125 -0.06 30.76 -8.77
CA ILE A 125 -1.12 29.85 -8.29
C ILE A 125 -2.40 30.23 -9.05
N ARG A 126 -2.71 29.52 -10.15
CA ARG A 126 -4.03 29.59 -10.76
C ARG A 126 -5.03 28.93 -9.81
N LYS A 127 -5.95 29.71 -9.26
CA LYS A 127 -7.10 29.20 -8.50
C LYS A 127 -7.82 28.13 -9.31
N PRO A 128 -8.11 26.95 -8.75
CA PRO A 128 -8.84 25.92 -9.48
C PRO A 128 -10.25 26.42 -9.78
N ARG A 129 -10.63 26.36 -11.05
CA ARG A 129 -11.99 26.62 -11.52
C ARG A 129 -12.94 25.64 -10.80
N ARG A 130 -13.91 26.17 -10.06
CA ARG A 130 -15.02 25.41 -9.48
C ARG A 130 -15.69 24.57 -10.57
N LYS A 131 -15.45 23.28 -10.60
CA LYS A 131 -16.22 22.33 -11.44
C LYS A 131 -17.56 22.05 -10.75
N LYS A 132 -18.63 22.18 -11.54
CA LYS A 132 -20.01 21.94 -11.16
C LYS A 132 -20.17 20.56 -10.49
N ALA A 133 -20.99 20.52 -9.44
CA ALA A 133 -21.42 19.32 -8.72
C ALA A 133 -22.00 18.28 -9.70
N GLY A 134 -21.54 17.02 -9.62
CA GLY A 134 -22.15 15.98 -10.42
C GLY A 134 -21.47 14.60 -10.42
N ARG A 135 -20.26 14.44 -9.92
CA ARG A 135 -19.65 13.11 -9.84
C ARG A 135 -19.02 12.89 -8.47
N ARG A 136 -19.48 11.86 -7.78
CA ARG A 136 -18.83 11.40 -6.54
C ARG A 136 -17.35 11.11 -6.84
N PRO A 137 -16.41 11.59 -6.01
CA PRO A 137 -14.99 11.30 -6.23
C PRO A 137 -14.73 9.79 -6.15
N PRO A 138 -13.78 9.27 -6.93
CA PRO A 138 -13.38 7.88 -6.85
C PRO A 138 -12.86 7.56 -5.44
N ARG A 139 -13.19 6.37 -4.95
CA ARG A 139 -12.80 5.92 -3.62
C ARG A 139 -11.38 5.38 -3.67
N LEU A 140 -10.48 6.02 -2.94
CA LEU A 140 -9.05 5.65 -2.85
C LEU A 140 -8.81 4.70 -1.68
N MET A 141 -7.94 3.74 -1.90
CA MET A 141 -7.49 2.76 -0.91
C MET A 141 -5.97 2.62 -0.96
N ASN A 142 -5.30 2.72 0.20
CA ASN A 142 -3.86 2.56 0.36
C ASN A 142 -3.56 1.30 1.18
N PHE A 143 -2.61 0.50 0.73
CA PHE A 143 -2.15 -0.72 1.37
C PHE A 143 -0.63 -0.71 1.52
#